data_fa6356fa5d9c78d7b973750ea70d8469
#
_entry.id   fa6356fa5d9c78d7b973750ea70d8469
#
_cell.length_a   1.000
_cell.length_b   1.000
_cell.length_c   1.000
_cell.angle_alpha   90.00
_cell.angle_beta   90.00
_cell.angle_gamma   90.00
#
_symmetry.space_group_name_H-M   'P 1'
#
loop_
_entity.id
_entity.type
_entity.pdbx_description
1 polymer ?
#
loop_
_entity_poly.entity_id
_entity_poly.type
_entity_poly.pdbx_seq_one_letter_code
_entity_poly.pdbx_strand_id
1 'polypeptide(L)'
;TGDRKILADNYEMMQKWYAFLLGRAQQTTEEQQTGAYAQYTVLNGLDYGEWCEPGITAMQAMMNPRKSVGTAYLAYSGRLLAEIAVVLGKPEDAAQYRDTAEKARLAYRAAFTDNGKITSDRQCEYVRAIAFALLGEEESQAAADTLNRMVAENGYHLNTGFLSTPFLCEVLAKYGYADTAYKLLLQDTAPSWLYEVKQGATTVWETWTGIDANGHPSESLNHYSYGAICGWLFGGVCGIHLAGETLTIAPTPDPALGWAKAVYDSPVGRI
;
A
#
# COMPACT_ATOMS: atom_id res chain seq x y z
N THR A 1 -0.07 14.30 11.57
CA THR A 1 0.63 15.11 12.58
C THR A 1 0.01 16.51 12.73
N GLY A 2 -0.75 17.01 11.75
CA GLY A 2 -1.26 18.39 11.72
C GLY A 2 -0.19 19.46 11.45
N ASP A 3 1.05 19.07 11.23
CA ASP A 3 2.16 20.01 10.95
C ASP A 3 2.12 20.49 9.50
N ARG A 4 1.48 21.66 9.31
CA ARG A 4 1.40 22.33 8.00
C ARG A 4 2.78 22.80 7.49
N LYS A 5 3.72 23.09 8.40
CA LYS A 5 5.03 23.60 8.02
C LYS A 5 5.83 22.58 7.21
N ILE A 6 5.81 21.31 7.60
CA ILE A 6 6.53 20.25 6.85
C ILE A 6 6.01 20.12 5.42
N LEU A 7 4.71 20.30 5.21
CA LEU A 7 4.10 20.29 3.88
C LEU A 7 4.59 21.48 3.04
N ALA A 8 4.61 22.68 3.63
CA ALA A 8 5.04 23.90 2.96
C ALA A 8 6.55 23.84 2.58
N ASP A 9 7.39 23.39 3.51
CA ASP A 9 8.84 23.31 3.30
C ASP A 9 9.23 22.31 2.19
N ASN A 10 8.41 21.27 1.97
CA ASN A 10 8.70 20.22 0.98
C ASN A 10 7.83 20.30 -0.29
N TYR A 11 6.95 21.30 -0.39
CA TYR A 11 5.95 21.34 -1.47
C TYR A 11 6.57 21.39 -2.87
N GLU A 12 7.56 22.22 -3.08
CA GLU A 12 8.26 22.33 -4.36
C GLU A 12 8.95 21.02 -4.78
N MET A 13 9.57 20.32 -3.84
CA MET A 13 10.18 19.02 -4.08
C MET A 13 9.14 17.99 -4.49
N MET A 14 7.99 17.95 -3.80
CA MET A 14 6.87 17.06 -4.14
C MET A 14 6.31 17.35 -5.54
N GLN A 15 6.17 18.63 -5.90
CA GLN A 15 5.75 19.05 -7.25
C GLN A 15 6.72 18.56 -8.33
N LYS A 16 8.03 18.74 -8.12
CA LYS A 16 9.07 18.29 -9.05
C LYS A 16 9.07 16.78 -9.23
N TRP A 17 8.92 16.05 -8.12
CA TRP A 17 8.80 14.60 -8.16
C TRP A 17 7.56 14.14 -8.94
N TYR A 18 6.42 14.76 -8.70
CA TYR A 18 5.19 14.42 -9.42
C TYR A 18 5.27 14.73 -10.91
N ALA A 19 5.86 15.87 -11.26
CA ALA A 19 6.12 16.23 -12.66
C ALA A 19 7.05 15.22 -13.35
N PHE A 20 8.07 14.72 -12.65
CA PHE A 20 8.95 13.65 -13.14
C PHE A 20 8.17 12.35 -13.41
N LEU A 21 7.31 11.91 -12.49
CA LEU A 21 6.47 10.71 -12.68
C LEU A 21 5.51 10.87 -13.88
N LEU A 22 4.88 12.02 -14.01
CA LEU A 22 4.02 12.34 -15.15
C LEU A 22 4.81 12.35 -16.46
N GLY A 23 6.00 12.94 -16.46
CA GLY A 23 6.90 12.94 -17.61
C GLY A 23 7.30 11.54 -18.05
N ARG A 24 7.50 10.60 -17.11
CA ARG A 24 7.73 9.17 -17.43
C ARG A 24 6.53 8.53 -18.14
N ALA A 25 5.32 8.82 -17.69
CA ALA A 25 4.12 8.32 -18.36
C ALA A 25 4.00 8.84 -19.80
N GLN A 26 4.36 10.10 -20.03
CA GLN A 26 4.31 10.75 -21.35
C GLN A 26 5.39 10.28 -22.32
N GLN A 27 6.43 9.58 -21.86
CA GLN A 27 7.47 8.97 -22.70
C GLN A 27 7.05 7.63 -23.32
N THR A 28 5.81 7.20 -23.14
CA THR A 28 5.25 6.01 -23.75
C THR A 28 5.23 6.17 -25.28
N THR A 29 5.67 5.16 -26.03
CA THR A 29 5.65 5.20 -27.50
C THR A 29 4.22 5.14 -28.04
N GLU A 30 3.98 5.64 -29.25
CA GLU A 30 2.65 5.60 -29.89
C GLU A 30 2.08 4.18 -29.95
N GLU A 31 2.90 3.15 -30.15
CA GLU A 31 2.50 1.73 -30.16
C GLU A 31 2.03 1.23 -28.79
N GLN A 32 2.52 1.85 -27.70
CA GLN A 32 2.14 1.53 -26.32
C GLN A 32 0.92 2.34 -25.85
N GLN A 33 0.57 3.40 -26.57
CA GLN A 33 -0.55 4.28 -26.25
C GLN A 33 -1.85 3.70 -26.80
N THR A 34 -2.47 2.81 -26.05
CA THR A 34 -3.81 2.27 -26.35
C THR A 34 -4.84 2.83 -25.38
N GLY A 35 -5.85 3.52 -25.90
CA GLY A 35 -6.97 4.06 -25.12
C GLY A 35 -6.85 5.55 -24.76
N ALA A 36 -7.95 6.11 -24.27
CA ALA A 36 -8.15 7.56 -24.10
C ALA A 36 -7.22 8.25 -23.08
N TYR A 37 -6.57 7.49 -22.18
CA TYR A 37 -5.72 8.02 -21.12
C TYR A 37 -4.31 7.39 -21.13
N ALA A 38 -3.89 6.81 -22.25
CA ALA A 38 -2.63 6.08 -22.36
C ALA A 38 -1.39 6.91 -21.97
N GLN A 39 -1.40 8.23 -22.22
CA GLN A 39 -0.33 9.14 -21.81
C GLN A 39 -0.18 9.31 -20.28
N TYR A 40 -1.06 8.73 -19.49
CA TYR A 40 -0.98 8.67 -18.02
C TYR A 40 -0.61 7.26 -17.51
N THR A 41 -0.24 6.34 -18.40
CA THR A 41 0.18 4.99 -18.05
C THR A 41 1.70 4.93 -18.00
N VAL A 42 2.27 4.63 -16.83
CA VAL A 42 3.73 4.52 -16.65
C VAL A 42 4.17 3.13 -17.09
N LEU A 43 4.67 3.00 -18.31
CA LEU A 43 5.12 1.73 -18.90
C LEU A 43 6.65 1.63 -19.04
N ASN A 44 7.36 2.74 -18.91
CA ASN A 44 8.79 2.84 -19.15
C ASN A 44 9.57 3.22 -17.89
N GLY A 45 10.84 2.88 -17.90
CA GLY A 45 11.78 3.15 -16.82
C GLY A 45 11.89 2.00 -15.84
N LEU A 46 12.93 2.06 -15.02
CA LEU A 46 13.20 1.10 -13.95
C LEU A 46 12.36 1.45 -12.73
N ASP A 47 11.69 0.47 -12.17
CA ASP A 47 11.15 0.50 -10.81
C ASP A 47 11.44 -0.84 -10.12
N TYR A 48 11.35 -0.85 -8.79
CA TYR A 48 11.60 -2.06 -7.99
C TYR A 48 10.33 -2.91 -7.82
N GLY A 49 9.21 -2.47 -8.39
CA GLY A 49 7.92 -3.16 -8.27
C GLY A 49 7.46 -3.30 -6.82
N GLU A 50 6.93 -4.44 -6.47
CA GLU A 50 6.45 -4.73 -5.11
C GLU A 50 7.59 -4.97 -4.10
N TRP A 51 8.78 -5.26 -4.54
CA TRP A 51 10.00 -5.55 -3.78
C TRP A 51 9.81 -6.49 -2.57
N CYS A 52 10.70 -7.45 -2.44
CA CYS A 52 10.69 -8.47 -1.37
C CYS A 52 9.38 -9.25 -1.21
N GLU A 53 8.62 -9.41 -2.28
CA GLU A 53 7.46 -10.29 -2.31
C GLU A 53 7.91 -11.75 -2.11
N PRO A 54 7.19 -12.57 -1.30
CA PRO A 54 7.59 -13.95 -1.05
C PRO A 54 7.81 -14.75 -2.33
N GLY A 55 8.93 -15.46 -2.40
CA GLY A 55 9.30 -16.30 -3.56
C GLY A 55 9.80 -15.53 -4.78
N ILE A 56 9.95 -14.21 -4.72
CA ILE A 56 10.50 -13.37 -5.77
C ILE A 56 11.87 -12.83 -5.34
N THR A 57 12.91 -13.17 -6.06
CA THR A 57 14.24 -12.60 -5.81
C THR A 57 14.32 -11.15 -6.31
N ALA A 58 15.24 -10.36 -5.74
CA ALA A 58 15.52 -9.01 -6.19
C ALA A 58 15.77 -8.92 -7.72
N MET A 59 16.55 -9.85 -8.24
CA MET A 59 16.83 -9.95 -9.67
C MET A 59 15.55 -10.17 -10.50
N GLN A 60 14.68 -11.06 -10.07
CA GLN A 60 13.40 -11.33 -10.76
C GLN A 60 12.48 -10.11 -10.71
N ALA A 61 12.43 -9.39 -9.59
CA ALA A 61 11.65 -8.16 -9.46
C ALA A 61 12.16 -7.07 -10.42
N MET A 62 13.47 -6.91 -10.55
CA MET A 62 14.09 -5.93 -11.46
C MET A 62 13.92 -6.30 -12.94
N MET A 63 14.02 -7.58 -13.29
CA MET A 63 13.91 -8.04 -14.68
C MET A 63 12.48 -8.08 -15.20
N ASN A 64 11.49 -8.20 -14.30
CA ASN A 64 10.07 -8.20 -14.62
C ASN A 64 9.34 -7.09 -13.85
N PRO A 65 9.64 -5.80 -14.13
CA PRO A 65 9.00 -4.69 -13.44
C PRO A 65 7.50 -4.71 -13.67
N ARG A 66 6.74 -4.46 -12.62
CA ARG A 66 5.27 -4.43 -12.70
C ARG A 66 4.82 -3.06 -13.16
N LYS A 67 4.42 -2.99 -14.40
CA LYS A 67 3.95 -1.77 -15.05
C LYS A 67 2.77 -1.11 -14.32
N SER A 68 1.95 -1.88 -13.60
CA SER A 68 0.84 -1.37 -12.78
C SER A 68 1.28 -0.48 -11.63
N VAL A 69 2.47 -0.73 -11.04
CA VAL A 69 2.97 -0.01 -9.86
C VAL A 69 3.16 1.48 -10.17
N GLY A 70 3.89 1.81 -11.23
CA GLY A 70 4.14 3.21 -11.59
C GLY A 70 2.86 4.00 -11.85
N THR A 71 1.90 3.41 -12.56
CA THR A 71 0.60 4.04 -12.85
C THR A 71 -0.26 4.19 -11.59
N ALA A 72 -0.28 3.17 -10.72
CA ALA A 72 -0.99 3.24 -9.44
C ALA A 72 -0.44 4.38 -8.55
N TYR A 73 0.89 4.50 -8.48
CA TYR A 73 1.53 5.56 -7.70
C TYR A 73 1.39 6.94 -8.33
N LEU A 74 1.30 7.06 -9.66
CA LEU A 74 0.99 8.33 -10.30
C LEU A 74 -0.41 8.84 -9.88
N ALA A 75 -1.42 7.95 -9.87
CA ALA A 75 -2.76 8.31 -9.41
C ALA A 75 -2.77 8.65 -7.91
N TYR A 76 -2.18 7.80 -7.08
CA TYR A 76 -2.16 7.97 -5.62
C TYR A 76 -1.41 9.22 -5.17
N SER A 77 -0.19 9.44 -5.69
CA SER A 77 0.62 10.61 -5.36
C SER A 77 -0.04 11.91 -5.82
N GLY A 78 -0.71 11.90 -6.98
CA GLY A 78 -1.47 13.06 -7.46
C GLY A 78 -2.63 13.43 -6.55
N ARG A 79 -3.37 12.42 -6.05
CA ARG A 79 -4.43 12.63 -5.08
C ARG A 79 -3.90 13.23 -3.78
N LEU A 80 -2.83 12.66 -3.23
CA LEU A 80 -2.19 13.19 -2.01
C LEU A 80 -1.68 14.62 -2.20
N LEU A 81 -1.05 14.90 -3.35
CA LEU A 81 -0.57 16.25 -3.65
C LEU A 81 -1.70 17.25 -3.79
N ALA A 82 -2.86 16.83 -4.33
CA ALA A 82 -4.06 17.66 -4.37
C ALA A 82 -4.60 17.99 -2.96
N GLU A 83 -4.60 17.01 -2.05
CA GLU A 83 -4.99 17.20 -0.65
C GLU A 83 -4.01 18.16 0.08
N ILE A 84 -2.72 17.97 -0.13
CA ILE A 84 -1.66 18.86 0.40
C ILE A 84 -1.85 20.29 -0.12
N ALA A 85 -2.13 20.47 -1.41
CA ALA A 85 -2.40 21.77 -2.00
C ALA A 85 -3.60 22.48 -1.36
N VAL A 86 -4.67 21.74 -1.04
CA VAL A 86 -5.83 22.27 -0.28
C VAL A 86 -5.39 22.76 1.10
N VAL A 87 -4.63 21.96 1.86
CA VAL A 87 -4.12 22.32 3.19
C VAL A 87 -3.25 23.58 3.13
N LEU A 88 -2.47 23.73 2.04
CA LEU A 88 -1.61 24.89 1.83
C LEU A 88 -2.32 26.13 1.26
N GLY A 89 -3.62 26.03 0.94
CA GLY A 89 -4.39 27.12 0.37
C GLY A 89 -4.08 27.43 -1.10
N LYS A 90 -3.79 26.38 -1.88
CA LYS A 90 -3.44 26.44 -3.31
C LYS A 90 -4.53 25.75 -4.17
N PRO A 91 -5.70 26.36 -4.34
CA PRO A 91 -6.85 25.72 -4.98
C PRO A 91 -6.63 25.37 -6.45
N GLU A 92 -5.87 26.16 -7.20
CA GLU A 92 -5.56 25.89 -8.61
C GLU A 92 -4.67 24.65 -8.76
N ASP A 93 -3.60 24.56 -7.97
CA ASP A 93 -2.74 23.39 -7.91
C ASP A 93 -3.55 22.14 -7.51
N ALA A 94 -4.43 22.28 -6.51
CA ALA A 94 -5.28 21.18 -6.05
C ALA A 94 -6.21 20.67 -7.17
N ALA A 95 -6.79 21.57 -7.96
CA ALA A 95 -7.64 21.20 -9.08
C ALA A 95 -6.84 20.48 -10.18
N GLN A 96 -5.67 20.99 -10.52
CA GLN A 96 -4.78 20.40 -11.53
C GLN A 96 -4.33 18.99 -11.11
N TYR A 97 -3.86 18.81 -9.87
CA TYR A 97 -3.40 17.48 -9.41
C TYR A 97 -4.55 16.49 -9.31
N ARG A 98 -5.74 16.92 -8.91
CA ARG A 98 -6.94 16.07 -8.86
C ARG A 98 -7.34 15.59 -10.23
N ASP A 99 -7.34 16.47 -11.25
CA ASP A 99 -7.62 16.13 -12.64
C ASP A 99 -6.58 15.12 -13.20
N THR A 100 -5.29 15.38 -12.96
CA THR A 100 -4.21 14.47 -13.40
C THR A 100 -4.30 13.11 -12.71
N ALA A 101 -4.57 13.08 -11.40
CA ALA A 101 -4.73 11.85 -10.65
C ALA A 101 -5.92 11.01 -11.15
N GLU A 102 -7.04 11.67 -11.48
CA GLU A 102 -8.20 11.00 -12.05
C GLU A 102 -7.91 10.40 -13.43
N LYS A 103 -7.20 11.12 -14.29
CA LYS A 103 -6.75 10.61 -15.59
C LYS A 103 -5.81 9.39 -15.44
N ALA A 104 -4.89 9.43 -14.47
CA ALA A 104 -4.02 8.31 -14.15
C ALA A 104 -4.82 7.11 -13.59
N ARG A 105 -5.86 7.34 -12.77
CA ARG A 105 -6.78 6.30 -12.31
C ARG A 105 -7.52 5.64 -13.47
N LEU A 106 -8.03 6.43 -14.42
CA LEU A 106 -8.70 5.92 -15.61
C LEU A 106 -7.74 5.15 -16.52
N ALA A 107 -6.49 5.61 -16.64
CA ALA A 107 -5.42 4.89 -17.35
C ALA A 107 -5.12 3.54 -16.70
N TYR A 108 -5.02 3.51 -15.35
CA TYR A 108 -4.85 2.26 -14.61
C TYR A 108 -5.99 1.27 -14.90
N ARG A 109 -7.24 1.73 -14.83
CA ARG A 109 -8.40 0.89 -15.11
C ARG A 109 -8.38 0.33 -16.53
N ALA A 110 -8.06 1.17 -17.52
CA ALA A 110 -8.00 0.74 -18.92
C ALA A 110 -6.88 -0.29 -19.18
N ALA A 111 -5.74 -0.16 -18.50
CA ALA A 111 -4.57 -0.99 -18.78
C ALA A 111 -4.48 -2.27 -17.92
N PHE A 112 -5.05 -2.27 -16.70
CA PHE A 112 -4.82 -3.33 -15.70
C PHE A 112 -6.11 -3.96 -15.16
N THR A 113 -7.28 -3.59 -15.71
CA THR A 113 -8.55 -4.25 -15.40
C THR A 113 -9.28 -4.67 -16.68
N ASP A 114 -10.07 -5.72 -16.58
CA ASP A 114 -11.03 -6.11 -17.59
C ASP A 114 -12.45 -6.01 -17.00
N ASN A 115 -13.29 -5.12 -17.56
CA ASN A 115 -14.61 -4.82 -17.03
C ASN A 115 -14.61 -4.56 -15.50
N GLY A 116 -13.64 -3.81 -15.01
CA GLY A 116 -13.47 -3.46 -13.60
C GLY A 116 -12.85 -4.56 -12.73
N LYS A 117 -12.53 -5.74 -13.28
CA LYS A 117 -11.83 -6.81 -12.58
C LYS A 117 -10.34 -6.73 -12.82
N ILE A 118 -9.56 -6.84 -11.75
CA ILE A 118 -8.10 -6.86 -11.83
C ILE A 118 -7.65 -8.10 -12.62
N THR A 119 -6.76 -7.91 -13.59
CA THR A 119 -6.27 -8.97 -14.49
C THR A 119 -5.05 -9.71 -13.95
N SER A 120 -4.78 -9.62 -12.65
CA SER A 120 -3.65 -10.23 -11.96
C SER A 120 -4.11 -11.34 -11.00
N ASP A 121 -3.24 -12.31 -10.76
CA ASP A 121 -3.39 -13.38 -9.78
C ASP A 121 -2.59 -13.12 -8.47
N ARG A 122 -2.17 -11.87 -8.21
CA ARG A 122 -1.28 -11.54 -7.11
C ARG A 122 -1.97 -10.66 -6.07
N GLN A 123 -1.89 -11.04 -4.80
CA GLN A 123 -2.49 -10.31 -3.67
C GLN A 123 -2.14 -8.81 -3.69
N CYS A 124 -0.88 -8.45 -3.96
CA CYS A 124 -0.39 -7.07 -3.94
C CYS A 124 -1.12 -6.15 -4.93
N GLU A 125 -1.56 -6.65 -6.08
CA GLU A 125 -2.30 -5.85 -7.06
C GLU A 125 -3.71 -5.48 -6.54
N TYR A 126 -4.38 -6.42 -5.88
CA TYR A 126 -5.68 -6.18 -5.25
C TYR A 126 -5.57 -5.21 -4.09
N VAL A 127 -4.61 -5.41 -3.19
CA VAL A 127 -4.36 -4.51 -2.06
C VAL A 127 -4.14 -3.08 -2.54
N ARG A 128 -3.24 -2.89 -3.50
CA ARG A 128 -2.87 -1.57 -4.01
C ARG A 128 -4.02 -0.89 -4.73
N ALA A 129 -4.75 -1.62 -5.58
CA ALA A 129 -5.88 -1.07 -6.32
C ALA A 129 -6.99 -0.56 -5.39
N ILE A 130 -7.27 -1.30 -4.30
CA ILE A 130 -8.27 -0.91 -3.30
C ILE A 130 -7.75 0.24 -2.43
N ALA A 131 -6.55 0.11 -1.86
CA ALA A 131 -5.97 1.11 -0.96
C ALA A 131 -5.80 2.49 -1.62
N PHE A 132 -5.46 2.49 -2.91
CA PHE A 132 -5.26 3.73 -3.68
C PHE A 132 -6.55 4.23 -4.35
N ALA A 133 -7.70 3.60 -4.09
CA ALA A 133 -8.99 3.94 -4.67
C ALA A 133 -8.96 4.01 -6.22
N LEU A 134 -8.31 3.03 -6.85
CA LEU A 134 -8.20 2.96 -8.32
C LEU A 134 -9.47 2.36 -8.97
N LEU A 135 -10.28 1.66 -8.20
CA LEU A 135 -11.52 1.01 -8.61
C LEU A 135 -12.76 1.81 -8.17
N GLY A 136 -13.93 1.47 -8.70
CA GLY A 136 -15.21 1.90 -8.15
C GLY A 136 -15.53 1.16 -6.85
N GLU A 137 -16.59 1.58 -6.15
CA GLU A 137 -16.91 1.00 -4.83
C GLU A 137 -17.31 -0.48 -4.92
N GLU A 138 -18.22 -0.82 -5.83
CA GLU A 138 -18.65 -2.22 -6.06
C GLU A 138 -17.50 -3.11 -6.55
N GLU A 139 -16.65 -2.56 -7.43
CA GLU A 139 -15.46 -3.25 -7.92
C GLU A 139 -14.43 -3.48 -6.79
N SER A 140 -14.30 -2.53 -5.88
CA SER A 140 -13.42 -2.64 -4.71
C SER A 140 -13.90 -3.72 -3.75
N GLN A 141 -15.22 -3.87 -3.53
CA GLN A 141 -15.77 -4.98 -2.75
C GLN A 141 -15.45 -6.32 -3.43
N ALA A 142 -15.74 -6.45 -4.74
CA ALA A 142 -15.45 -7.68 -5.48
C ALA A 142 -13.96 -8.03 -5.51
N ALA A 143 -13.09 -7.01 -5.56
CA ALA A 143 -11.65 -7.19 -5.46
C ALA A 143 -11.23 -7.63 -4.04
N ALA A 144 -11.85 -7.10 -2.99
CA ALA A 144 -11.61 -7.52 -1.61
C ALA A 144 -12.09 -8.95 -1.34
N ASP A 145 -13.24 -9.36 -1.91
CA ASP A 145 -13.73 -10.73 -1.86
C ASP A 145 -12.72 -11.71 -2.51
N THR A 146 -12.16 -11.31 -3.63
CA THR A 146 -11.12 -12.08 -4.33
C THR A 146 -9.83 -12.14 -3.50
N LEU A 147 -9.37 -11.01 -2.96
CA LEU A 147 -8.20 -10.95 -2.09
C LEU A 147 -8.36 -11.86 -0.87
N ASN A 148 -9.51 -11.79 -0.19
CA ASN A 148 -9.82 -12.65 0.96
C ASN A 148 -9.72 -14.13 0.59
N ARG A 149 -10.29 -14.54 -0.54
CA ARG A 149 -10.19 -15.91 -1.03
C ARG A 149 -8.73 -16.31 -1.32
N MET A 150 -7.95 -15.44 -1.99
CA MET A 150 -6.53 -15.69 -2.28
C MET A 150 -5.70 -15.88 -0.99
N VAL A 151 -5.97 -15.09 0.04
CA VAL A 151 -5.31 -15.22 1.35
C VAL A 151 -5.69 -16.54 2.02
N ALA A 152 -6.99 -16.91 2.00
CA ALA A 152 -7.46 -18.17 2.58
C ALA A 152 -6.88 -19.40 1.83
N GLU A 153 -6.89 -19.38 0.50
CA GLU A 153 -6.31 -20.44 -0.35
C GLU A 153 -4.80 -20.58 -0.14
N ASN A 154 -4.11 -19.49 0.22
CA ASN A 154 -2.68 -19.50 0.60
C ASN A 154 -2.45 -19.87 2.08
N GLY A 155 -3.41 -20.48 2.74
CA GLY A 155 -3.28 -20.90 4.14
C GLY A 155 -3.13 -19.73 5.13
N TYR A 156 -3.76 -18.59 4.83
CA TYR A 156 -3.65 -17.34 5.58
C TYR A 156 -2.21 -16.81 5.68
N HIS A 157 -1.42 -17.02 4.64
CA HIS A 157 -0.13 -16.35 4.46
C HIS A 157 -0.28 -15.15 3.53
N LEU A 158 0.44 -14.10 3.85
CA LEU A 158 0.56 -12.98 2.93
C LEU A 158 1.43 -13.36 1.72
N ASN A 159 1.17 -12.70 0.62
CA ASN A 159 2.02 -12.74 -0.58
C ASN A 159 2.16 -11.32 -1.14
N THR A 160 2.66 -10.43 -0.27
CA THR A 160 2.89 -9.02 -0.54
C THR A 160 4.31 -8.64 -0.14
N GLY A 161 4.84 -7.64 -0.82
CA GLY A 161 6.13 -7.04 -0.51
C GLY A 161 5.96 -5.67 0.19
N PHE A 162 6.97 -4.81 0.05
CA PHE A 162 7.06 -3.54 0.78
C PHE A 162 5.89 -2.59 0.50
N LEU A 163 5.40 -2.55 -0.73
CA LEU A 163 4.45 -1.53 -1.15
C LEU A 163 3.01 -1.84 -0.73
N SER A 164 2.64 -3.10 -0.63
CA SER A 164 1.26 -3.50 -0.35
C SER A 164 1.05 -4.04 1.06
N THR A 165 2.06 -4.60 1.70
CA THR A 165 1.97 -5.09 3.09
C THR A 165 1.41 -4.04 4.07
N PRO A 166 1.79 -2.74 3.98
CA PRO A 166 1.25 -1.70 4.86
C PRO A 166 -0.27 -1.57 4.86
N PHE A 167 -0.92 -1.94 3.76
CA PHE A 167 -2.36 -1.74 3.53
C PHE A 167 -3.17 -3.04 3.63
N LEU A 168 -2.53 -4.21 3.62
CA LEU A 168 -3.19 -5.51 3.49
C LEU A 168 -4.26 -5.75 4.56
N CYS A 169 -3.91 -5.63 5.83
CA CYS A 169 -4.84 -5.88 6.93
C CYS A 169 -5.94 -4.82 7.01
N GLU A 170 -5.60 -3.56 6.74
CA GLU A 170 -6.57 -2.46 6.70
C GLU A 170 -7.60 -2.66 5.59
N VAL A 171 -7.17 -3.02 4.39
CA VAL A 171 -8.05 -3.30 3.24
C VAL A 171 -8.99 -4.45 3.57
N LEU A 172 -8.49 -5.58 4.08
CA LEU A 172 -9.33 -6.71 4.46
C LEU A 172 -10.36 -6.33 5.52
N ALA A 173 -9.94 -5.67 6.59
CA ALA A 173 -10.83 -5.25 7.67
C ALA A 173 -11.92 -4.28 7.20
N LYS A 174 -11.56 -3.31 6.36
CA LYS A 174 -12.48 -2.31 5.79
C LYS A 174 -13.62 -2.95 4.98
N TYR A 175 -13.35 -4.04 4.30
CA TYR A 175 -14.32 -4.73 3.43
C TYR A 175 -14.97 -5.95 4.09
N GLY A 176 -14.91 -6.05 5.44
CA GLY A 176 -15.64 -7.05 6.21
C GLY A 176 -14.85 -8.34 6.50
N TYR A 177 -13.57 -8.39 6.19
CA TYR A 177 -12.69 -9.55 6.39
C TYR A 177 -11.69 -9.37 7.52
N ALA A 178 -12.12 -8.77 8.63
CA ALA A 178 -11.27 -8.54 9.80
C ALA A 178 -10.71 -9.86 10.37
N ASP A 179 -11.51 -10.94 10.39
CA ASP A 179 -11.07 -12.27 10.82
C ASP A 179 -9.88 -12.79 9.98
N THR A 180 -9.89 -12.54 8.68
CA THR A 180 -8.77 -12.88 7.78
C THR A 180 -7.54 -12.03 8.08
N ALA A 181 -7.72 -10.72 8.35
CA ALA A 181 -6.61 -9.85 8.75
C ALA A 181 -5.96 -10.33 10.07
N TYR A 182 -6.77 -10.76 11.05
CA TYR A 182 -6.25 -11.35 12.28
C TYR A 182 -5.57 -12.70 12.08
N LYS A 183 -6.07 -13.57 11.20
CA LYS A 183 -5.39 -14.82 10.85
C LYS A 183 -4.03 -14.57 10.20
N LEU A 184 -3.90 -13.54 9.36
CA LEU A 184 -2.61 -13.10 8.83
C LEU A 184 -1.67 -12.59 9.93
N LEU A 185 -2.17 -11.72 10.82
CA LEU A 185 -1.40 -11.17 11.93
C LEU A 185 -0.87 -12.27 12.87
N LEU A 186 -1.70 -13.28 13.15
CA LEU A 186 -1.41 -14.36 14.07
C LEU A 186 -0.78 -15.60 13.41
N GLN A 187 -0.55 -15.54 12.08
CA GLN A 187 0.17 -16.59 11.37
C GLN A 187 1.61 -16.68 11.89
N ASP A 188 2.07 -17.89 12.18
CA ASP A 188 3.34 -18.13 12.86
C ASP A 188 4.34 -19.00 12.06
N THR A 189 3.96 -19.35 10.83
CA THR A 189 4.84 -19.99 9.84
C THR A 189 5.17 -19.00 8.72
N ALA A 190 6.33 -19.13 8.08
CA ALA A 190 6.77 -18.21 7.02
C ALA A 190 5.87 -18.31 5.77
N PRO A 191 5.60 -17.18 5.10
CA PRO A 191 5.94 -15.79 5.44
C PRO A 191 4.97 -15.17 6.46
N SER A 192 5.46 -14.66 7.57
CA SER A 192 4.65 -13.99 8.60
C SER A 192 5.51 -13.24 9.62
N TRP A 193 4.93 -12.25 10.32
CA TRP A 193 5.61 -11.52 11.40
C TRP A 193 5.97 -12.41 12.59
N LEU A 194 5.07 -13.34 12.98
CA LEU A 194 5.33 -14.20 14.13
C LEU A 194 6.36 -15.31 13.84
N TYR A 195 6.58 -15.65 12.57
CA TYR A 195 7.70 -16.49 12.20
C TYR A 195 9.04 -15.83 12.61
N GLU A 196 9.23 -14.56 12.27
CA GLU A 196 10.43 -13.80 12.66
C GLU A 196 10.60 -13.81 14.18
N VAL A 197 9.52 -13.53 14.94
CA VAL A 197 9.52 -13.55 16.41
C VAL A 197 9.92 -14.94 16.94
N LYS A 198 9.41 -16.03 16.37
CA LYS A 198 9.76 -17.41 16.76
C LYS A 198 11.21 -17.75 16.46
N GLN A 199 11.81 -17.12 15.45
CA GLN A 199 13.24 -17.24 15.18
C GLN A 199 14.12 -16.37 16.11
N GLY A 200 13.53 -15.67 17.07
CA GLY A 200 14.23 -14.81 18.02
C GLY A 200 14.55 -13.41 17.50
N ALA A 201 13.86 -12.95 16.47
CA ALA A 201 14.02 -11.59 15.95
C ALA A 201 13.71 -10.54 17.03
N THR A 202 14.60 -9.56 17.16
CA THR A 202 14.41 -8.36 18.00
C THR A 202 14.13 -7.11 17.17
N THR A 203 14.20 -7.23 15.85
CA THR A 203 13.98 -6.20 14.85
C THR A 203 13.19 -6.80 13.70
N VAL A 204 12.51 -5.98 12.91
CA VAL A 204 11.83 -6.42 11.68
C VAL A 204 12.88 -6.67 10.60
N TRP A 205 12.73 -7.76 9.88
CA TRP A 205 13.64 -8.16 8.82
C TRP A 205 13.25 -7.58 7.45
N GLU A 206 14.21 -7.50 6.52
CA GLU A 206 13.97 -7.07 5.15
C GLU A 206 13.18 -8.09 4.34
N THR A 207 13.43 -9.38 4.57
CA THR A 207 12.73 -10.48 3.90
C THR A 207 12.01 -11.37 4.91
N TRP A 208 10.90 -11.96 4.50
CA TRP A 208 10.07 -12.82 5.34
C TRP A 208 10.78 -14.10 5.87
N THR A 209 11.93 -14.42 5.30
CA THR A 209 12.78 -15.56 5.67
C THR A 209 14.22 -15.11 5.89
N GLY A 210 14.41 -13.96 6.55
CA GLY A 210 15.74 -13.37 6.79
C GLY A 210 16.73 -14.27 7.53
N ILE A 211 16.25 -15.29 8.25
CA ILE A 211 17.06 -16.41 8.74
C ILE A 211 16.43 -17.68 8.20
N ASP A 212 17.22 -18.49 7.49
CA ASP A 212 16.75 -19.74 6.92
C ASP A 212 16.62 -20.87 7.97
N ALA A 213 16.09 -22.02 7.57
CA ALA A 213 15.91 -23.17 8.47
C ALA A 213 17.25 -23.74 9.04
N ASN A 214 18.39 -23.37 8.47
CA ASN A 214 19.72 -23.76 8.94
C ASN A 214 20.37 -22.67 9.82
N GLY A 215 19.66 -21.57 10.08
CA GLY A 215 20.15 -20.45 10.88
C GLY A 215 21.05 -19.48 10.13
N HIS A 216 21.09 -19.53 8.79
CA HIS A 216 21.89 -18.61 8.01
C HIS A 216 21.10 -17.31 7.76
N PRO A 217 21.66 -16.13 8.10
CA PRO A 217 21.03 -14.85 7.80
C PRO A 217 21.16 -14.53 6.31
N SER A 218 20.10 -13.94 5.75
CA SER A 218 20.08 -13.37 4.41
C SER A 218 19.50 -11.96 4.47
N GLU A 219 20.04 -11.07 3.65
CA GLU A 219 19.65 -9.66 3.57
C GLU A 219 19.73 -8.93 4.94
N SER A 220 19.07 -7.80 5.10
CA SER A 220 19.10 -7.04 6.34
C SER A 220 18.18 -7.63 7.41
N LEU A 221 18.70 -7.86 8.61
CA LEU A 221 17.90 -8.24 9.78
C LEU A 221 17.40 -7.03 10.58
N ASN A 222 17.55 -5.82 10.06
CA ASN A 222 17.01 -4.59 10.66
C ASN A 222 16.49 -3.67 9.56
N HIS A 223 15.21 -3.86 9.17
CA HIS A 223 14.58 -3.11 8.10
C HIS A 223 13.15 -2.71 8.49
N TYR A 224 12.77 -1.47 8.20
CA TYR A 224 11.50 -0.91 8.69
C TYR A 224 10.23 -1.34 7.96
N SER A 225 10.35 -1.79 6.69
CA SER A 225 9.19 -1.85 5.77
C SER A 225 8.03 -2.69 6.28
N TYR A 226 8.26 -3.90 6.72
CA TYR A 226 7.17 -4.77 7.23
C TYR A 226 6.69 -4.36 8.63
N GLY A 227 7.44 -3.52 9.34
CA GLY A 227 7.01 -2.88 10.58
C GLY A 227 5.83 -1.91 10.40
N ALA A 228 5.47 -1.57 9.15
CA ALA A 228 4.29 -0.78 8.83
C ALA A 228 2.97 -1.40 9.34
N ILE A 229 2.93 -2.70 9.68
CA ILE A 229 1.79 -3.33 10.38
C ILE A 229 1.43 -2.61 11.67
N CYS A 230 2.37 -1.90 12.31
CA CYS A 230 2.10 -1.09 13.50
C CYS A 230 1.01 -0.04 13.25
N GLY A 231 0.91 0.49 12.03
CA GLY A 231 -0.18 1.39 11.65
C GLY A 231 -1.55 0.75 11.86
N TRP A 232 -1.72 -0.51 11.43
CA TRP A 232 -2.96 -1.24 11.64
C TRP A 232 -3.17 -1.67 13.09
N LEU A 233 -2.10 -1.97 13.85
CA LEU A 233 -2.23 -2.26 15.28
C LEU A 233 -2.80 -1.06 16.06
N PHE A 234 -2.38 0.15 15.74
CA PHE A 234 -2.93 1.36 16.36
C PHE A 234 -4.31 1.73 15.78
N GLY A 235 -4.44 1.82 14.47
CA GLY A 235 -5.65 2.27 13.79
C GLY A 235 -6.75 1.20 13.73
N GLY A 236 -6.42 -0.04 13.35
CA GLY A 236 -7.40 -1.12 13.22
C GLY A 236 -7.69 -1.81 14.56
N VAL A 237 -6.67 -2.43 15.16
CA VAL A 237 -6.83 -3.26 16.38
C VAL A 237 -7.26 -2.41 17.56
N CYS A 238 -6.54 -1.31 17.85
CA CYS A 238 -6.87 -0.42 18.98
C CYS A 238 -7.81 0.72 18.59
N GLY A 239 -8.05 0.94 17.30
CA GLY A 239 -9.06 1.87 16.79
C GLY A 239 -8.74 3.35 16.99
N ILE A 240 -7.48 3.73 17.10
CA ILE A 240 -7.09 5.13 17.31
C ILE A 240 -6.97 5.84 15.95
N HIS A 241 -7.90 6.72 15.66
CA HIS A 241 -7.89 7.53 14.43
C HIS A 241 -7.88 9.02 14.77
N LEU A 242 -6.89 9.73 14.26
CA LEU A 242 -6.77 11.17 14.40
C LEU A 242 -6.86 11.83 13.02
N ALA A 243 -7.90 12.63 12.82
CA ALA A 243 -8.12 13.39 11.59
C ALA A 243 -8.28 14.90 11.92
N GLY A 244 -7.25 15.69 11.67
CA GLY A 244 -7.17 17.06 12.14
C GLY A 244 -7.21 17.12 13.67
N GLU A 245 -8.21 17.77 14.24
CA GLU A 245 -8.44 17.84 15.70
C GLU A 245 -9.44 16.80 16.22
N THR A 246 -9.96 15.94 15.33
CA THR A 246 -10.97 14.94 15.69
C THR A 246 -10.29 13.62 16.02
N LEU A 247 -10.45 13.16 17.25
CA LEU A 247 -10.08 11.81 17.69
C LEU A 247 -11.31 10.91 17.60
N THR A 248 -11.18 9.78 16.89
CA THR A 248 -12.18 8.72 16.86
C THR A 248 -11.57 7.44 17.44
N ILE A 249 -12.30 6.76 18.30
CA ILE A 249 -11.93 5.45 18.85
C ILE A 249 -12.92 4.44 18.28
N ALA A 250 -12.45 3.62 17.34
CA ALA A 250 -13.24 2.62 16.63
C ALA A 250 -12.44 1.33 16.44
N PRO A 251 -12.23 0.53 17.49
CA PRO A 251 -11.46 -0.71 17.41
C PRO A 251 -12.20 -1.77 16.58
N THR A 252 -11.42 -2.62 15.93
CA THR A 252 -11.89 -3.82 15.24
C THR A 252 -11.46 -5.05 16.06
N PRO A 253 -12.19 -5.43 17.12
CA PRO A 253 -11.77 -6.50 18.01
C PRO A 253 -11.92 -7.88 17.36
N ASP A 254 -11.01 -8.79 17.73
CA ASP A 254 -11.12 -10.21 17.40
C ASP A 254 -10.79 -11.07 18.64
N PRO A 255 -11.61 -12.09 18.97
CA PRO A 255 -11.41 -12.92 20.14
C PRO A 255 -10.08 -13.70 20.14
N ALA A 256 -9.48 -13.94 18.97
CA ALA A 256 -8.20 -14.65 18.88
C ALA A 256 -7.04 -13.87 19.50
N LEU A 257 -7.14 -12.53 19.59
CA LEU A 257 -6.10 -11.71 20.21
C LEU A 257 -6.22 -11.65 21.75
N GLY A 258 -7.41 -11.89 22.31
CA GLY A 258 -7.70 -11.84 23.75
C GLY A 258 -7.81 -10.42 24.30
N TRP A 259 -6.79 -9.58 24.15
CA TRP A 259 -6.80 -8.16 24.55
C TRP A 259 -5.84 -7.33 23.69
N ALA A 260 -6.09 -6.04 23.63
CA ALA A 260 -5.19 -5.06 23.02
C ALA A 260 -5.14 -3.80 23.87
N LYS A 261 -3.97 -3.16 23.91
CA LYS A 261 -3.77 -1.88 24.61
C LYS A 261 -2.80 -1.02 23.79
N ALA A 262 -3.17 0.21 23.54
CA ALA A 262 -2.28 1.19 22.97
C ALA A 262 -2.20 2.44 23.85
N VAL A 263 -1.08 3.14 23.76
CA VAL A 263 -0.91 4.49 24.30
C VAL A 263 -0.27 5.31 23.20
N TYR A 264 -0.86 6.46 22.91
CA TYR A 264 -0.38 7.34 21.87
C TYR A 264 -0.21 8.76 22.41
N ASP A 265 1.02 9.26 22.39
CA ASP A 265 1.32 10.64 22.75
C ASP A 265 1.10 11.53 21.51
N SER A 266 -0.10 12.07 21.40
CA SER A 266 -0.52 12.91 20.29
C SER A 266 -0.19 14.38 20.53
N PRO A 267 -0.19 15.24 19.47
CA PRO A 267 -0.03 16.68 19.63
C PRO A 267 -1.07 17.36 20.53
N VAL A 268 -2.21 16.70 20.73
CA VAL A 268 -3.32 17.21 21.57
C VAL A 268 -3.40 16.56 22.95
N GLY A 269 -2.43 15.70 23.27
CA GLY A 269 -2.33 14.99 24.55
C GLY A 269 -2.21 13.48 24.40
N ARG A 270 -2.07 12.82 25.55
CA ARG A 270 -1.92 11.36 25.64
C ARG A 270 -3.28 10.67 25.53
N ILE A 271 -3.39 9.72 24.62
CA ILE A 271 -4.58 8.90 24.32
C ILE A 271 -4.32 7.49 24.83
#